data_cc2e213caa9314531f31f2fecd8e07bc
#
_entry.id   cc2e213caa9314531f31f2fecd8e07bc
#
_cell.length_a   1.000
_cell.length_b   1.000
_cell.length_c   1.000
_cell.angle_alpha   90.00
_cell.angle_beta   90.00
_cell.angle_gamma   90.00
#
_symmetry.space_group_name_H-M   'P 1'
#
loop_
_entity.id
_entity.type
_entity.pdbx_description
1 polymer ?
#
loop_
_entity_poly.entity_id
_entity_poly.type
_entity_poly.pdbx_seq_one_letter_code
_entity_poly.pdbx_strand_id
1 'polypeptide(L)'
;MSFKKIMATGLLLSTLGVAAQAQSLVYCSEGSPEGFDPALYTSGTTFDASSHPVYNRLAEFKVGTTETIPALAESWDVSEDGKTVTFKLRKGVKFHSNAQFTPTRDFNADDVIFSFDRQGNAENPYNKVSGGTWEYYGAMSMPDLVESIEKVDDYTVQFNLTRAEAPIIANMAMDFASIVSKEYADAMLEAGTPEMLNQAPIGTGPFTFQAYQKDAVIRYVRNDEYWGDPAKVEALIFAITPDASVRYQKVQAGECHVMAYPNPADVQAMKDAEDVVVMEQEGLNVGYLAYNTQMPPFDNANVRKALNMAIDKQAIIDVVFQGSGEIAKNPLPPTMWSYNDAIEDDKYDPEAAKAALEAEGVSDLTLKIWAMPVQRPYNPNARRMAELMQEDFSKVGVDVEIVSYEWGEYLERSKAKDRDGAVLLGWTGDNGDPDNFLAVLLGCDGVEKSNRAQWCNEEFDALVQEAKVLPTQEERAPLYEKAQEIFKDQAPWATIAHSVVYMPMRPEVENYVVHPLGGHIFNQVGLSQ
;
A
#
# COMPACT_ATOMS: atom_id res chain seq x y z
N MET A 1 -20.33 -13.14 89.73
CA MET A 1 -21.17 -12.94 88.59
C MET A 1 -20.28 -12.52 87.45
N SER A 2 -19.97 -13.46 86.56
CA SER A 2 -19.00 -13.27 85.47
C SER A 2 -19.73 -13.22 84.12
N PHE A 3 -19.64 -12.10 83.37
CA PHE A 3 -20.18 -11.95 82.03
C PHE A 3 -19.10 -12.31 81.02
N LYS A 4 -19.28 -13.43 80.34
CA LYS A 4 -18.49 -13.79 79.15
C LYS A 4 -19.01 -13.02 77.90
N LYS A 5 -18.16 -12.17 77.29
CA LYS A 5 -18.41 -11.58 75.96
C LYS A 5 -17.95 -12.58 74.94
N ILE A 6 -18.87 -12.97 74.07
CA ILE A 6 -18.61 -13.74 72.83
C ILE A 6 -18.29 -12.72 71.75
N MET A 7 -17.06 -12.73 71.19
CA MET A 7 -16.68 -12.02 70.03
C MET A 7 -16.98 -12.91 68.80
N ALA A 8 -17.92 -12.48 67.99
CA ALA A 8 -18.15 -13.08 66.64
C ALA A 8 -17.22 -12.39 65.65
N THR A 9 -16.23 -13.13 65.12
CA THR A 9 -15.34 -12.67 64.08
C THR A 9 -16.02 -12.92 62.75
N GLY A 10 -16.55 -11.86 62.11
CA GLY A 10 -17.07 -11.91 60.75
C GLY A 10 -15.93 -11.93 59.77
N LEU A 11 -15.78 -13.02 59.03
CA LEU A 11 -14.85 -13.13 57.89
C LEU A 11 -15.48 -12.40 56.71
N LEU A 12 -15.02 -11.19 56.39
CA LEU A 12 -15.32 -10.54 55.09
C LEU A 12 -14.49 -11.23 54.01
N LEU A 13 -15.12 -12.06 53.18
CA LEU A 13 -14.57 -12.46 51.91
C LEU A 13 -14.62 -11.23 50.94
N SER A 14 -13.49 -10.56 50.79
CA SER A 14 -13.29 -9.62 49.70
C SER A 14 -13.09 -10.43 48.39
N THR A 15 -14.11 -10.52 47.59
CA THR A 15 -13.98 -10.93 46.18
C THR A 15 -13.19 -9.83 45.50
N LEU A 16 -11.89 -10.04 45.30
CA LEU A 16 -11.09 -9.29 44.34
C LEU A 16 -11.65 -9.62 42.97
N GLY A 17 -12.51 -8.74 42.46
CA GLY A 17 -12.83 -8.72 41.04
C GLY A 17 -11.52 -8.42 40.31
N VAL A 18 -10.98 -9.40 39.60
CA VAL A 18 -9.95 -9.17 38.60
C VAL A 18 -10.62 -8.28 37.55
N ALA A 19 -10.35 -6.98 37.62
CA ALA A 19 -10.67 -6.10 36.50
C ALA A 19 -9.89 -6.66 35.31
N ALA A 20 -10.59 -7.18 34.30
CA ALA A 20 -9.97 -7.54 33.03
C ALA A 20 -9.24 -6.29 32.56
N GLN A 21 -7.92 -6.34 32.52
CA GLN A 21 -7.12 -5.23 32.02
C GLN A 21 -7.43 -5.13 30.54
N ALA A 22 -7.91 -3.97 30.10
CA ALA A 22 -8.23 -3.73 28.68
C ALA A 22 -7.03 -4.12 27.81
N GLN A 23 -7.20 -5.11 26.95
CA GLN A 23 -6.12 -5.59 26.08
C GLN A 23 -5.88 -4.57 24.97
N SER A 24 -4.70 -3.96 24.99
CA SER A 24 -4.25 -3.01 23.99
C SER A 24 -3.17 -3.63 23.13
N LEU A 25 -3.41 -3.72 21.81
CA LEU A 25 -2.39 -4.10 20.84
C LEU A 25 -1.58 -2.87 20.44
N VAL A 26 -0.27 -2.93 20.57
CA VAL A 26 0.64 -1.85 20.16
C VAL A 26 1.42 -2.29 18.93
N TYR A 27 1.24 -1.58 17.84
CA TYR A 27 1.98 -1.73 16.61
C TYR A 27 3.02 -0.60 16.49
N CYS A 28 4.28 -0.95 16.35
CA CYS A 28 5.35 -0.01 16.07
C CYS A 28 5.42 0.29 14.56
N SER A 29 4.76 1.37 14.16
CA SER A 29 4.73 1.85 12.77
C SER A 29 6.02 2.58 12.39
N GLU A 30 6.40 2.50 11.12
CA GLU A 30 7.60 3.14 10.57
C GLU A 30 7.45 4.64 10.29
N GLY A 31 6.22 5.16 10.28
CA GLY A 31 6.00 6.58 9.95
C GLY A 31 4.61 7.09 10.29
N SER A 32 4.45 8.40 10.17
CA SER A 32 3.16 9.09 10.24
C SER A 32 2.38 8.91 8.95
N PRO A 33 1.04 8.71 9.00
CA PRO A 33 0.20 8.80 7.81
C PRO A 33 0.18 10.24 7.28
N GLU A 34 -0.05 10.37 5.97
CA GLU A 34 -0.25 11.67 5.31
C GLU A 34 -1.59 12.29 5.69
N GLY A 35 -2.57 11.45 6.02
CA GLY A 35 -3.91 11.80 6.48
C GLY A 35 -4.73 10.55 6.77
N PHE A 36 -6.06 10.71 6.91
CA PHE A 36 -6.97 9.61 7.24
C PHE A 36 -8.09 9.42 6.21
N ASP A 37 -8.03 10.10 5.07
CA ASP A 37 -8.90 9.83 3.92
C ASP A 37 -8.11 9.00 2.90
N PRO A 38 -8.31 7.67 2.83
CA PRO A 38 -7.46 6.79 2.02
C PRO A 38 -7.58 7.04 0.52
N ALA A 39 -8.65 7.69 0.05
CA ALA A 39 -8.81 7.99 -1.37
C ALA A 39 -7.85 9.08 -1.89
N LEU A 40 -7.24 9.85 -1.00
CA LEU A 40 -6.32 10.94 -1.35
C LEU A 40 -4.86 10.49 -1.54
N TYR A 41 -4.49 9.28 -1.08
CA TYR A 41 -3.10 8.86 -0.92
C TYR A 41 -2.82 7.49 -1.53
N THR A 42 -1.51 7.14 -1.64
CA THR A 42 -1.03 5.85 -2.18
C THR A 42 -0.06 5.14 -1.25
N SER A 43 0.15 5.64 -0.03
CA SER A 43 1.13 5.14 0.91
C SER A 43 0.55 4.08 1.83
N GLY A 44 1.21 2.92 1.94
CA GLY A 44 0.80 1.84 2.85
C GLY A 44 0.69 2.31 4.31
N THR A 45 1.58 3.21 4.77
CA THR A 45 1.50 3.82 6.12
C THR A 45 0.17 4.53 6.36
N THR A 46 -0.37 5.20 5.32
CA THR A 46 -1.68 5.87 5.39
C THR A 46 -2.82 4.85 5.39
N PHE A 47 -2.73 3.80 4.59
CA PHE A 47 -3.76 2.75 4.53
C PHE A 47 -3.84 1.97 5.84
N ASP A 48 -2.71 1.58 6.41
CA ASP A 48 -2.68 0.92 7.72
C ASP A 48 -3.31 1.75 8.82
N ALA A 49 -3.14 3.08 8.77
CA ALA A 49 -3.70 4.00 9.75
C ALA A 49 -5.16 4.40 9.48
N SER A 50 -5.66 4.26 8.27
CA SER A 50 -6.99 4.75 7.88
C SER A 50 -7.90 3.65 7.35
N SER A 51 -7.63 3.13 6.17
CA SER A 51 -8.48 2.20 5.43
C SER A 51 -8.76 0.93 6.23
N HIS A 52 -7.73 0.30 6.78
CA HIS A 52 -7.84 -0.99 7.44
C HIS A 52 -8.56 -0.92 8.79
N PRO A 53 -8.26 0.03 9.70
CA PRO A 53 -8.95 0.10 10.99
C PRO A 53 -10.29 0.80 10.93
N VAL A 54 -10.46 1.86 10.11
CA VAL A 54 -11.58 2.80 10.22
C VAL A 54 -12.67 2.56 9.18
N TYR A 55 -12.31 2.13 7.98
CA TYR A 55 -13.25 2.03 6.86
C TYR A 55 -13.51 0.59 6.43
N ASN A 56 -14.54 0.42 5.61
CA ASN A 56 -14.74 -0.76 4.77
C ASN A 56 -15.04 -0.33 3.34
N ARG A 57 -14.96 -1.28 2.41
CA ARG A 57 -15.20 -1.14 0.98
C ARG A 57 -16.39 -2.00 0.56
N LEU A 58 -16.82 -1.93 -0.68
CA LEU A 58 -17.89 -2.80 -1.20
C LEU A 58 -17.46 -4.27 -1.20
N ALA A 59 -16.25 -4.54 -1.65
CA ALA A 59 -15.55 -5.81 -1.52
C ALA A 59 -14.28 -5.61 -0.70
N GLU A 60 -13.72 -6.67 -0.13
CA GLU A 60 -12.44 -6.66 0.57
C GLU A 60 -11.60 -7.85 0.12
N PHE A 61 -10.29 -7.79 0.34
CA PHE A 61 -9.46 -8.96 0.17
C PHE A 61 -9.55 -9.84 1.42
N LYS A 62 -9.69 -11.14 1.19
CA LYS A 62 -9.58 -12.12 2.26
C LYS A 62 -8.18 -12.05 2.86
N VAL A 63 -8.11 -11.85 4.16
CA VAL A 63 -6.85 -11.67 4.87
C VAL A 63 -5.82 -12.75 4.50
N GLY A 64 -4.62 -12.31 4.12
CA GLY A 64 -3.53 -13.17 3.69
C GLY A 64 -3.60 -13.65 2.23
N THR A 65 -4.54 -13.17 1.45
CA THR A 65 -4.70 -13.54 0.03
C THR A 65 -5.06 -12.34 -0.85
N THR A 66 -5.14 -12.57 -2.17
CA THR A 66 -5.67 -11.60 -3.15
C THR A 66 -7.10 -11.94 -3.59
N GLU A 67 -7.75 -12.93 -2.94
CA GLU A 67 -9.13 -13.31 -3.21
C GLU A 67 -10.09 -12.22 -2.71
N THR A 68 -10.96 -11.72 -3.58
CA THR A 68 -11.99 -10.75 -3.21
C THR A 68 -13.19 -11.43 -2.56
N ILE A 69 -13.66 -10.88 -1.45
CA ILE A 69 -14.81 -11.36 -0.69
C ILE A 69 -15.83 -10.24 -0.47
N PRO A 70 -17.12 -10.57 -0.22
CA PRO A 70 -18.14 -9.61 0.16
C PRO A 70 -17.78 -8.84 1.44
N ALA A 71 -18.04 -7.51 1.42
CA ALA A 71 -17.89 -6.64 2.58
C ALA A 71 -19.14 -5.78 2.81
N LEU A 72 -19.12 -4.46 2.52
CA LEU A 72 -20.33 -3.63 2.58
C LEU A 72 -21.37 -4.02 1.50
N ALA A 73 -20.93 -4.65 0.41
CA ALA A 73 -21.82 -5.39 -0.46
C ALA A 73 -21.90 -6.86 0.02
N GLU A 74 -23.11 -7.42 0.13
CA GLU A 74 -23.33 -8.84 0.44
C GLU A 74 -23.09 -9.72 -0.80
N SER A 75 -23.27 -9.15 -1.99
CA SER A 75 -23.03 -9.79 -3.28
C SER A 75 -22.94 -8.74 -4.40
N TRP A 76 -22.47 -9.18 -5.55
CA TRP A 76 -22.49 -8.41 -6.79
C TRP A 76 -22.78 -9.30 -7.99
N ASP A 77 -23.34 -8.68 -9.04
CA ASP A 77 -23.57 -9.29 -10.34
C ASP A 77 -22.89 -8.44 -11.42
N VAL A 78 -22.17 -9.10 -12.32
CA VAL A 78 -21.57 -8.49 -13.50
C VAL A 78 -22.35 -8.95 -14.72
N SER A 79 -22.79 -8.03 -15.58
CA SER A 79 -23.51 -8.35 -16.80
C SER A 79 -22.64 -9.17 -17.79
N GLU A 80 -23.28 -9.91 -18.71
CA GLU A 80 -22.57 -10.75 -19.69
C GLU A 80 -21.58 -9.96 -20.56
N ASP A 81 -21.86 -8.69 -20.84
CA ASP A 81 -20.97 -7.80 -21.60
C ASP A 81 -19.92 -7.11 -20.71
N GLY A 82 -19.91 -7.38 -19.40
CA GLY A 82 -18.97 -6.82 -18.44
C GLY A 82 -19.12 -5.32 -18.15
N LYS A 83 -20.20 -4.68 -18.68
CA LYS A 83 -20.36 -3.21 -18.59
C LYS A 83 -21.28 -2.73 -17.48
N THR A 84 -21.90 -3.63 -16.76
CA THR A 84 -22.75 -3.27 -15.62
C THR A 84 -22.37 -4.12 -14.41
N VAL A 85 -22.08 -3.46 -13.29
CA VAL A 85 -21.80 -4.12 -12.01
C VAL A 85 -22.85 -3.67 -11.00
N THR A 86 -23.66 -4.59 -10.51
CA THR A 86 -24.71 -4.30 -9.53
C THR A 86 -24.34 -4.87 -8.17
N PHE A 87 -24.21 -4.00 -7.17
CA PHE A 87 -23.91 -4.37 -5.79
C PHE A 87 -25.17 -4.37 -4.94
N LYS A 88 -25.39 -5.46 -4.18
CA LYS A 88 -26.40 -5.56 -3.12
C LYS A 88 -25.76 -5.20 -1.79
N LEU A 89 -26.20 -4.11 -1.19
CA LEU A 89 -25.58 -3.54 0.00
C LEU A 89 -26.09 -4.18 1.29
N ARG A 90 -25.21 -4.31 2.26
CA ARG A 90 -25.51 -4.79 3.62
C ARG A 90 -26.40 -3.78 4.35
N LYS A 91 -27.41 -4.28 5.08
CA LYS A 91 -28.31 -3.46 5.89
C LYS A 91 -27.86 -3.41 7.35
N GLY A 92 -28.21 -2.34 8.05
CA GLY A 92 -27.95 -2.19 9.50
C GLY A 92 -26.49 -1.94 9.85
N VAL A 93 -25.67 -1.52 8.89
CA VAL A 93 -24.26 -1.14 9.13
C VAL A 93 -24.21 0.28 9.67
N LYS A 94 -23.61 0.46 10.83
CA LYS A 94 -23.48 1.76 11.49
C LYS A 94 -22.16 2.42 11.19
N PHE A 95 -22.18 3.74 11.02
CA PHE A 95 -20.97 4.54 11.04
C PHE A 95 -20.52 4.83 12.47
N HIS A 96 -19.23 5.04 12.66
CA HIS A 96 -18.67 5.53 13.91
C HIS A 96 -19.25 6.90 14.29
N SER A 97 -19.08 7.27 15.56
CA SER A 97 -19.29 8.64 16.04
C SER A 97 -17.96 9.25 16.46
N ASN A 98 -17.82 10.56 16.36
CA ASN A 98 -16.71 11.31 16.92
C ASN A 98 -17.21 12.52 17.75
N ALA A 99 -16.30 13.36 18.25
CA ALA A 99 -16.68 14.53 19.06
C ALA A 99 -17.48 15.59 18.29
N GLN A 100 -17.39 15.61 16.96
CA GLN A 100 -18.02 16.58 16.08
C GLN A 100 -19.36 16.11 15.53
N PHE A 101 -19.55 14.77 15.43
CA PHE A 101 -20.70 14.23 14.73
C PHE A 101 -21.14 12.85 15.24
N THR A 102 -22.44 12.68 15.32
CA THR A 102 -23.10 11.40 15.58
C THR A 102 -24.04 11.10 14.42
N PRO A 103 -23.84 9.99 13.68
CA PRO A 103 -24.70 9.60 12.56
C PRO A 103 -26.16 9.41 13.00
N THR A 104 -27.09 9.79 12.15
CA THR A 104 -28.54 9.65 12.41
C THR A 104 -29.17 8.52 11.63
N ARG A 105 -28.44 7.92 10.68
CA ARG A 105 -28.84 6.78 9.87
C ARG A 105 -27.70 5.77 9.69
N ASP A 106 -28.09 4.56 9.30
CA ASP A 106 -27.16 3.52 8.88
C ASP A 106 -26.60 3.80 7.47
N PHE A 107 -25.53 3.08 7.09
CA PHE A 107 -24.95 3.05 5.75
C PHE A 107 -26.00 2.68 4.70
N ASN A 108 -25.96 3.34 3.55
CA ASN A 108 -26.79 3.06 2.39
C ASN A 108 -26.14 3.46 1.05
N ALA A 109 -26.90 3.38 -0.04
CA ALA A 109 -26.45 3.70 -1.40
C ALA A 109 -25.95 5.13 -1.59
N ASP A 110 -26.45 6.09 -0.82
CA ASP A 110 -26.03 7.50 -0.93
C ASP A 110 -24.56 7.69 -0.50
N ASP A 111 -24.08 6.88 0.46
CA ASP A 111 -22.68 6.90 0.91
C ASP A 111 -21.76 6.35 -0.16
N VAL A 112 -22.18 5.28 -0.85
CA VAL A 112 -21.42 4.69 -1.97
C VAL A 112 -21.28 5.72 -3.10
N ILE A 113 -22.39 6.28 -3.56
CA ILE A 113 -22.39 7.27 -4.65
C ILE A 113 -21.51 8.46 -4.28
N PHE A 114 -21.65 9.00 -3.09
CA PHE A 114 -20.85 10.14 -2.62
C PHE A 114 -19.36 9.81 -2.61
N SER A 115 -18.97 8.60 -2.14
CA SER A 115 -17.57 8.20 -2.02
C SER A 115 -16.85 8.17 -3.36
N PHE A 116 -17.52 7.81 -4.43
CA PHE A 116 -16.96 7.82 -5.78
C PHE A 116 -17.16 9.16 -6.51
N ASP A 117 -18.33 9.80 -6.37
CA ASP A 117 -18.62 11.07 -7.04
C ASP A 117 -17.62 12.17 -6.62
N ARG A 118 -17.25 12.25 -5.33
CA ARG A 118 -16.27 13.23 -4.86
C ARG A 118 -14.88 13.07 -5.50
N GLN A 119 -14.55 11.85 -5.98
CA GLN A 119 -13.27 11.57 -6.64
C GLN A 119 -13.32 11.93 -8.13
N GLY A 120 -14.41 11.63 -8.83
CA GLY A 120 -14.52 11.78 -10.28
C GLY A 120 -15.19 13.09 -10.74
N ASN A 121 -16.03 13.71 -9.93
CA ASN A 121 -16.83 14.87 -10.31
C ASN A 121 -16.21 16.18 -9.80
N ALA A 122 -15.63 16.95 -10.71
CA ALA A 122 -15.01 18.25 -10.39
C ALA A 122 -15.97 19.29 -9.79
N GLU A 123 -17.30 19.13 -9.95
CA GLU A 123 -18.33 19.99 -9.37
C GLU A 123 -18.70 19.56 -7.94
N ASN A 124 -18.28 18.37 -7.50
CA ASN A 124 -18.49 17.97 -6.11
C ASN A 124 -17.65 18.86 -5.18
N PRO A 125 -18.25 19.50 -4.14
CA PRO A 125 -17.52 20.40 -3.25
C PRO A 125 -16.33 19.75 -2.56
N TYR A 126 -16.32 18.42 -2.40
CA TYR A 126 -15.22 17.68 -1.82
C TYR A 126 -14.08 17.36 -2.79
N ASN A 127 -14.27 17.53 -4.10
CA ASN A 127 -13.27 17.16 -5.10
C ASN A 127 -11.90 17.82 -4.88
N LYS A 128 -11.87 19.04 -4.36
CA LYS A 128 -10.64 19.82 -4.11
C LYS A 128 -10.25 19.94 -2.63
N VAL A 129 -11.01 19.33 -1.74
CA VAL A 129 -10.71 19.35 -0.30
C VAL A 129 -9.46 18.54 -0.02
N SER A 130 -8.61 19.02 0.89
CA SER A 130 -7.35 18.37 1.29
C SER A 130 -6.39 18.06 0.13
N GLY A 131 -6.45 18.84 -0.94
CA GLY A 131 -5.56 18.72 -2.11
C GLY A 131 -6.13 17.91 -3.28
N GLY A 132 -7.06 16.98 -3.04
CA GLY A 132 -7.89 16.28 -4.05
C GLY A 132 -7.19 15.79 -5.32
N THR A 133 -6.10 15.00 -5.18
CA THR A 133 -5.38 14.47 -6.36
C THR A 133 -6.00 13.19 -6.90
N TRP A 134 -6.67 12.38 -6.07
CA TRP A 134 -7.37 11.13 -6.40
C TRP A 134 -6.53 10.18 -7.25
N GLU A 135 -5.27 9.97 -6.82
CA GLU A 135 -4.24 9.33 -7.63
C GLU A 135 -4.65 7.91 -8.07
N TYR A 136 -5.15 7.06 -7.14
CA TYR A 136 -5.61 5.72 -7.50
C TYR A 136 -6.86 5.72 -8.36
N TYR A 137 -7.81 6.60 -8.10
CA TYR A 137 -9.01 6.73 -8.93
C TYR A 137 -8.64 7.02 -10.39
N GLY A 138 -7.67 7.93 -10.60
CA GLY A 138 -7.13 8.21 -11.93
C GLY A 138 -6.28 7.07 -12.51
N ALA A 139 -5.42 6.43 -11.69
CA ALA A 139 -4.53 5.35 -12.13
C ALA A 139 -5.31 4.08 -12.55
N MET A 140 -6.43 3.80 -11.88
CA MET A 140 -7.35 2.72 -12.27
C MET A 140 -8.26 3.10 -13.45
N SER A 141 -8.00 4.24 -14.12
CA SER A 141 -8.80 4.75 -15.24
C SER A 141 -10.29 4.95 -14.92
N MET A 142 -10.65 5.09 -13.62
CA MET A 142 -12.04 5.21 -13.19
C MET A 142 -12.79 6.38 -13.83
N PRO A 143 -12.16 7.56 -14.09
CA PRO A 143 -12.84 8.68 -14.76
C PRO A 143 -13.36 8.35 -16.16
N ASP A 144 -12.63 7.51 -16.91
CA ASP A 144 -13.00 7.11 -18.28
C ASP A 144 -13.78 5.80 -18.30
N LEU A 145 -13.69 5.01 -17.24
CA LEU A 145 -14.34 3.71 -17.08
C LEU A 145 -15.77 3.83 -16.58
N VAL A 146 -16.01 4.62 -15.53
CA VAL A 146 -17.33 4.74 -14.89
C VAL A 146 -18.16 5.81 -15.61
N GLU A 147 -19.15 5.36 -16.39
CA GLU A 147 -20.10 6.26 -17.09
C GLU A 147 -21.10 6.86 -16.10
N SER A 148 -21.63 6.04 -15.18
CA SER A 148 -22.57 6.48 -14.15
C SER A 148 -22.59 5.52 -12.95
N ILE A 149 -23.01 6.04 -11.79
CA ILE A 149 -23.33 5.24 -10.60
C ILE A 149 -24.77 5.54 -10.23
N GLU A 150 -25.65 4.56 -10.31
CA GLU A 150 -27.07 4.70 -10.13
C GLU A 150 -27.55 4.11 -8.81
N LYS A 151 -28.37 4.87 -8.09
CA LYS A 151 -29.13 4.38 -6.95
C LYS A 151 -30.37 3.65 -7.46
N VAL A 152 -30.33 2.32 -7.48
CA VAL A 152 -31.50 1.50 -7.84
C VAL A 152 -32.53 1.52 -6.71
N ASP A 153 -32.06 1.36 -5.47
CA ASP A 153 -32.79 1.55 -4.22
C ASP A 153 -31.80 1.88 -3.08
N ASP A 154 -32.26 2.03 -1.83
CA ASP A 154 -31.41 2.38 -0.70
C ASP A 154 -30.28 1.36 -0.43
N TYR A 155 -30.41 0.14 -0.91
CA TYR A 155 -29.45 -0.94 -0.70
C TYR A 155 -29.03 -1.67 -1.99
N THR A 156 -29.19 -0.98 -3.12
CA THR A 156 -28.71 -1.48 -4.42
C THR A 156 -28.12 -0.33 -5.21
N VAL A 157 -26.84 -0.46 -5.59
CA VAL A 157 -26.15 0.48 -6.49
C VAL A 157 -25.69 -0.24 -7.73
N GLN A 158 -25.75 0.46 -8.86
CA GLN A 158 -25.31 -0.05 -10.15
C GLN A 158 -24.25 0.88 -10.72
N PHE A 159 -23.10 0.30 -11.07
CA PHE A 159 -22.04 0.98 -11.81
C PHE A 159 -22.21 0.62 -13.28
N ASN A 160 -22.41 1.62 -14.12
CA ASN A 160 -22.42 1.48 -15.56
C ASN A 160 -21.04 1.88 -16.10
N LEU A 161 -20.42 0.99 -16.86
CA LEU A 161 -19.07 1.12 -17.38
C LEU A 161 -19.09 1.37 -18.88
N THR A 162 -18.16 2.17 -19.37
CA THR A 162 -17.96 2.42 -20.81
C THR A 162 -17.45 1.18 -21.55
N ARG A 163 -16.73 0.30 -20.86
CA ARG A 163 -16.19 -0.97 -21.35
C ARG A 163 -16.19 -2.02 -20.24
N ALA A 164 -15.97 -3.28 -20.61
CA ALA A 164 -15.64 -4.32 -19.62
C ALA A 164 -14.30 -4.00 -18.94
N GLU A 165 -14.20 -4.37 -17.66
CA GLU A 165 -12.98 -4.19 -16.88
C GLU A 165 -12.80 -5.40 -15.97
N ALA A 166 -11.89 -6.31 -16.33
CA ALA A 166 -11.70 -7.56 -15.59
C ALA A 166 -11.32 -7.36 -14.10
N PRO A 167 -10.43 -6.41 -13.74
CA PRO A 167 -10.07 -6.18 -12.34
C PRO A 167 -11.07 -5.32 -11.55
N ILE A 168 -12.26 -4.99 -12.08
CA ILE A 168 -13.18 -4.03 -11.43
C ILE A 168 -13.52 -4.39 -9.98
N ILE A 169 -13.78 -5.66 -9.67
CA ILE A 169 -14.10 -6.07 -8.28
C ILE A 169 -12.87 -5.96 -7.38
N ALA A 170 -11.69 -6.32 -7.89
CA ALA A 170 -10.45 -6.15 -7.15
C ALA A 170 -10.13 -4.65 -6.91
N ASN A 171 -10.42 -3.79 -7.89
CA ASN A 171 -10.30 -2.34 -7.74
C ASN A 171 -11.26 -1.79 -6.68
N MET A 172 -12.49 -2.34 -6.57
CA MET A 172 -13.45 -1.98 -5.51
C MET A 172 -13.06 -2.49 -4.12
N ALA A 173 -12.05 -3.37 -4.02
CA ALA A 173 -11.46 -3.82 -2.76
C ALA A 173 -10.21 -3.02 -2.35
N MET A 174 -9.68 -2.16 -3.23
CA MET A 174 -8.53 -1.29 -2.93
C MET A 174 -8.91 -0.16 -1.98
N ASP A 175 -7.91 0.41 -1.33
CA ASP A 175 -8.06 1.41 -0.27
C ASP A 175 -8.76 2.69 -0.72
N PHE A 176 -8.54 3.14 -1.97
CA PHE A 176 -9.20 4.33 -2.53
C PHE A 176 -10.74 4.19 -2.64
N ALA A 177 -11.23 2.94 -2.68
CA ALA A 177 -12.66 2.61 -2.75
C ALA A 177 -13.34 2.57 -1.36
N SER A 178 -12.65 3.03 -0.30
CA SER A 178 -13.22 3.13 1.04
C SER A 178 -14.47 4.01 1.06
N ILE A 179 -15.52 3.51 1.74
CA ILE A 179 -16.80 4.21 1.81
C ILE A 179 -16.81 5.17 3.00
N VAL A 180 -17.08 6.43 2.71
CA VAL A 180 -17.19 7.50 3.70
C VAL A 180 -18.65 7.90 3.93
N SER A 181 -18.97 8.39 5.12
CA SER A 181 -20.31 8.86 5.45
C SER A 181 -20.65 10.17 4.72
N LYS A 182 -21.66 10.12 3.85
CA LYS A 182 -22.19 11.33 3.21
C LYS A 182 -22.78 12.30 4.24
N GLU A 183 -23.47 11.77 5.25
CA GLU A 183 -24.09 12.58 6.29
C GLU A 183 -23.04 13.36 7.10
N TYR A 184 -21.91 12.73 7.42
CA TYR A 184 -20.77 13.41 8.05
C TYR A 184 -20.15 14.46 7.14
N ALA A 185 -19.96 14.11 5.88
CA ALA A 185 -19.45 15.05 4.89
C ALA A 185 -20.35 16.29 4.75
N ASP A 186 -21.65 16.10 4.60
CA ASP A 186 -22.62 17.21 4.49
C ASP A 186 -22.56 18.11 5.74
N ALA A 187 -22.50 17.52 6.94
CA ALA A 187 -22.41 18.27 8.20
C ALA A 187 -21.10 19.07 8.32
N MET A 188 -19.96 18.51 7.91
CA MET A 188 -18.67 19.20 7.96
C MET A 188 -18.58 20.30 6.90
N LEU A 189 -19.19 20.11 5.74
CA LEU A 189 -19.28 21.13 4.71
C LEU A 189 -20.13 22.32 5.19
N GLU A 190 -21.29 22.06 5.81
CA GLU A 190 -22.17 23.09 6.40
C GLU A 190 -21.47 23.85 7.54
N ALA A 191 -20.66 23.13 8.35
CA ALA A 191 -19.87 23.74 9.42
C ALA A 191 -18.64 24.53 8.90
N GLY A 192 -18.31 24.45 7.61
CA GLY A 192 -17.14 25.12 7.01
C GLY A 192 -15.81 24.45 7.36
N THR A 193 -15.83 23.17 7.72
CA THR A 193 -14.66 22.35 8.09
C THR A 193 -14.59 21.02 7.31
N PRO A 194 -14.68 21.05 5.96
CA PRO A 194 -14.74 19.83 5.15
C PRO A 194 -13.49 18.95 5.28
N GLU A 195 -12.34 19.54 5.64
CA GLU A 195 -11.07 18.81 5.87
C GLU A 195 -11.15 17.81 7.04
N MET A 196 -12.20 17.88 7.86
CA MET A 196 -12.38 16.93 8.97
C MET A 196 -12.58 15.50 8.51
N LEU A 197 -13.01 15.23 7.27
CA LEU A 197 -13.00 13.88 6.69
C LEU A 197 -11.60 13.26 6.72
N ASN A 198 -10.59 14.09 6.46
CA ASN A 198 -9.18 13.67 6.43
C ASN A 198 -8.49 13.77 7.81
N GLN A 199 -9.06 14.47 8.79
CA GLN A 199 -8.42 14.70 10.10
C GLN A 199 -9.07 13.96 11.26
N ALA A 200 -10.37 13.74 11.20
CA ALA A 200 -11.14 13.04 12.22
C ALA A 200 -12.13 12.06 11.58
N PRO A 201 -11.63 10.96 11.02
CA PRO A 201 -12.39 10.06 10.16
C PRO A 201 -13.54 9.38 10.90
N ILE A 202 -14.65 9.18 10.18
CA ILE A 202 -15.78 8.34 10.55
C ILE A 202 -15.96 7.30 9.46
N GLY A 203 -15.87 6.04 9.82
CA GLY A 203 -16.07 4.90 8.91
C GLY A 203 -16.99 3.85 9.53
N THR A 204 -17.00 2.68 8.93
CA THR A 204 -17.78 1.51 9.35
C THR A 204 -16.90 0.38 9.86
N GLY A 205 -15.59 0.61 10.00
CA GLY A 205 -14.55 -0.38 10.27
C GLY A 205 -14.55 -0.93 11.70
N PRO A 206 -13.65 -1.89 11.98
CA PRO A 206 -13.60 -2.60 13.26
C PRO A 206 -13.07 -1.75 14.42
N PHE A 207 -12.44 -0.60 14.14
CA PHE A 207 -11.91 0.31 15.15
C PHE A 207 -12.35 1.75 14.89
N THR A 208 -12.67 2.45 15.97
CA THR A 208 -13.03 3.88 15.95
C THR A 208 -11.80 4.73 16.26
N PHE A 209 -11.48 5.67 15.40
CA PHE A 209 -10.41 6.64 15.60
C PHE A 209 -10.66 7.51 16.84
N GLN A 210 -9.63 7.70 17.66
CA GLN A 210 -9.72 8.49 18.88
C GLN A 210 -8.82 9.72 18.86
N ALA A 211 -7.55 9.55 18.47
CA ALA A 211 -6.59 10.64 18.52
C ALA A 211 -5.37 10.35 17.63
N TYR A 212 -4.81 11.40 17.10
CA TYR A 212 -3.53 11.39 16.39
C TYR A 212 -2.63 12.50 16.93
N GLN A 213 -1.43 12.11 17.32
CA GLN A 213 -0.33 13.03 17.59
C GLN A 213 0.77 12.73 16.57
N LYS A 214 1.00 13.65 15.65
CA LYS A 214 1.98 13.49 14.56
C LYS A 214 3.34 13.08 15.10
N ASP A 215 3.99 12.15 14.43
CA ASP A 215 5.31 11.59 14.74
C ASP A 215 5.42 10.92 16.13
N ALA A 216 4.28 10.61 16.75
CA ALA A 216 4.26 9.98 18.06
C ALA A 216 3.28 8.79 18.15
N VAL A 217 1.97 9.03 18.02
CA VAL A 217 0.99 7.98 18.31
C VAL A 217 -0.34 8.21 17.61
N ILE A 218 -0.96 7.09 17.17
CA ILE A 218 -2.38 7.07 16.77
C ILE A 218 -3.10 6.09 17.71
N ARG A 219 -4.31 6.43 18.13
CA ARG A 219 -5.12 5.65 19.05
C ARG A 219 -6.48 5.34 18.47
N TYR A 220 -6.86 4.07 18.61
CA TYR A 220 -8.17 3.58 18.22
C TYR A 220 -8.76 2.76 19.37
N VAL A 221 -10.09 2.70 19.44
CA VAL A 221 -10.84 1.80 20.30
C VAL A 221 -11.68 0.86 19.45
N ARG A 222 -11.94 -0.34 19.96
CA ARG A 222 -12.79 -1.31 19.30
C ARG A 222 -14.18 -0.71 19.02
N ASN A 223 -14.69 -0.98 17.81
CA ASN A 223 -16.07 -0.71 17.46
C ASN A 223 -16.94 -1.88 17.92
N ASP A 224 -17.64 -1.73 19.05
CA ASP A 224 -18.52 -2.77 19.58
C ASP A 224 -19.81 -2.94 18.76
N GLU A 225 -20.11 -2.00 17.85
CA GLU A 225 -21.24 -2.07 16.91
C GLU A 225 -20.80 -2.48 15.49
N TYR A 226 -19.58 -3.04 15.37
CA TYR A 226 -19.09 -3.50 14.08
C TYR A 226 -19.98 -4.59 13.48
N TRP A 227 -20.30 -4.45 12.20
CA TRP A 227 -21.20 -5.36 11.48
C TRP A 227 -20.61 -6.76 11.21
N GLY A 228 -19.27 -6.88 11.22
CA GLY A 228 -18.55 -8.15 11.10
C GLY A 228 -18.15 -8.72 12.46
N ASP A 229 -17.14 -9.59 12.47
CA ASP A 229 -16.60 -10.13 13.71
C ASP A 229 -15.91 -9.02 14.53
N PRO A 230 -16.28 -8.81 15.79
CA PRO A 230 -15.66 -7.78 16.64
C PRO A 230 -14.15 -7.96 16.76
N ALA A 231 -13.42 -6.86 16.82
CA ALA A 231 -11.98 -6.91 17.08
C ALA A 231 -11.66 -7.60 18.40
N LYS A 232 -10.58 -8.38 18.44
CA LYS A 232 -10.20 -9.17 19.63
C LYS A 232 -9.65 -8.31 20.78
N VAL A 233 -9.03 -7.17 20.43
CA VAL A 233 -8.46 -6.23 21.41
C VAL A 233 -9.39 -5.03 21.60
N GLU A 234 -9.35 -4.43 22.79
CA GLU A 234 -10.20 -3.27 23.11
C GLU A 234 -9.62 -1.97 22.58
N ALA A 235 -8.29 -1.90 22.42
CA ALA A 235 -7.60 -0.75 21.85
C ALA A 235 -6.50 -1.18 20.91
N LEU A 236 -6.31 -0.38 19.83
CA LEU A 236 -5.21 -0.50 18.89
C LEU A 236 -4.41 0.80 18.94
N ILE A 237 -3.10 0.70 19.09
CA ILE A 237 -2.20 1.83 19.23
C ILE A 237 -1.09 1.70 18.20
N PHE A 238 -0.92 2.72 17.37
CA PHE A 238 0.23 2.86 16.49
C PHE A 238 1.26 3.74 17.17
N ALA A 239 2.36 3.14 17.62
CA ALA A 239 3.51 3.85 18.17
C ALA A 239 4.47 4.20 17.04
N ILE A 240 4.44 5.44 16.55
CA ILE A 240 5.24 5.87 15.42
C ILE A 240 6.71 5.88 15.83
N THR A 241 7.50 5.05 15.17
CA THR A 241 8.90 4.80 15.52
C THR A 241 9.69 4.58 14.22
N PRO A 242 10.22 5.64 13.58
CA PRO A 242 10.83 5.53 12.25
C PRO A 242 12.07 4.64 12.17
N ASP A 243 12.89 4.58 13.22
CA ASP A 243 14.11 3.78 13.24
C ASP A 243 13.82 2.30 13.53
N ALA A 244 14.22 1.40 12.64
CA ALA A 244 13.94 -0.03 12.73
C ALA A 244 14.62 -0.71 13.94
N SER A 245 15.83 -0.26 14.31
CA SER A 245 16.53 -0.81 15.48
C SER A 245 15.83 -0.41 16.76
N VAL A 246 15.27 0.80 16.81
CA VAL A 246 14.45 1.25 17.96
C VAL A 246 13.13 0.49 17.99
N ARG A 247 12.49 0.22 16.85
CA ARG A 247 11.29 -0.65 16.80
C ARG A 247 11.58 -2.02 17.39
N TYR A 248 12.70 -2.64 16.99
CA TYR A 248 13.11 -3.94 17.52
C TYR A 248 13.33 -3.91 19.03
N GLN A 249 14.07 -2.91 19.55
CA GLN A 249 14.26 -2.74 21.00
C GLN A 249 12.94 -2.62 21.76
N LYS A 250 11.96 -1.91 21.20
CA LYS A 250 10.61 -1.80 21.79
C LYS A 250 9.85 -3.12 21.79
N VAL A 251 9.98 -3.94 20.77
CA VAL A 251 9.40 -5.29 20.75
C VAL A 251 10.05 -6.15 21.85
N GLN A 252 11.38 -6.14 21.97
CA GLN A 252 12.09 -6.87 23.02
C GLN A 252 11.71 -6.38 24.43
N ALA A 253 11.51 -5.08 24.59
CA ALA A 253 11.09 -4.50 25.89
C ALA A 253 9.58 -4.72 26.20
N GLY A 254 8.80 -5.29 25.25
CA GLY A 254 7.35 -5.43 25.41
C GLY A 254 6.56 -4.11 25.30
N GLU A 255 7.19 -3.05 24.78
CA GLU A 255 6.51 -1.77 24.50
C GLU A 255 5.70 -1.82 23.22
N CYS A 256 6.08 -2.68 22.26
CA CYS A 256 5.34 -2.99 21.04
C CYS A 256 5.12 -4.50 20.93
N HIS A 257 3.95 -4.89 20.40
CA HIS A 257 3.60 -6.28 20.14
C HIS A 257 3.99 -6.72 18.73
N VAL A 258 3.89 -5.82 17.75
CA VAL A 258 4.21 -6.05 16.34
C VAL A 258 5.03 -4.89 15.82
N MET A 259 5.99 -5.15 14.94
CA MET A 259 6.74 -4.11 14.23
C MET A 259 6.78 -4.38 12.72
N ALA A 260 6.74 -3.32 11.92
CA ALA A 260 6.98 -3.39 10.48
C ALA A 260 8.47 -3.28 10.14
N TYR A 261 8.84 -3.79 8.98
CA TYR A 261 10.08 -3.55 8.25
C TYR A 261 11.35 -3.61 9.13
N PRO A 262 11.74 -4.80 9.62
CA PRO A 262 12.99 -4.96 10.37
C PRO A 262 14.21 -4.68 9.47
N ASN A 263 15.34 -4.31 10.07
CA ASN A 263 16.58 -4.32 9.30
C ASN A 263 16.91 -5.76 8.88
N PRO A 264 17.23 -6.03 7.62
CA PRO A 264 17.59 -7.37 7.17
C PRO A 264 18.73 -8.00 7.99
N ALA A 265 19.70 -7.18 8.42
CA ALA A 265 20.80 -7.62 9.28
C ALA A 265 20.36 -8.21 10.64
N ASP A 266 19.22 -7.76 11.14
CA ASP A 266 18.72 -8.17 12.46
C ASP A 266 17.78 -9.38 12.39
N VAL A 267 17.27 -9.76 11.19
CA VAL A 267 16.25 -10.79 11.01
C VAL A 267 16.69 -12.15 11.56
N GLN A 268 17.95 -12.56 11.32
CA GLN A 268 18.44 -13.83 11.83
C GLN A 268 18.50 -13.82 13.38
N ALA A 269 18.97 -12.73 13.96
CA ALA A 269 19.00 -12.59 15.42
C ALA A 269 17.58 -12.57 16.03
N MET A 270 16.60 -11.98 15.30
CA MET A 270 15.18 -12.01 15.70
C MET A 270 14.61 -13.44 15.63
N LYS A 271 14.95 -14.23 14.60
CA LYS A 271 14.53 -15.64 14.46
C LYS A 271 15.11 -16.53 15.55
N ASP A 272 16.30 -16.22 16.05
CA ASP A 272 17.00 -16.97 17.09
C ASP A 272 16.57 -16.54 18.52
N ALA A 273 15.84 -15.44 18.66
CA ALA A 273 15.38 -14.92 19.95
C ALA A 273 14.14 -15.69 20.46
N GLU A 274 14.12 -16.03 21.75
CA GLU A 274 12.99 -16.77 22.36
C GLU A 274 11.75 -15.88 22.58
N ASP A 275 11.93 -14.56 22.62
CA ASP A 275 10.90 -13.55 22.90
C ASP A 275 10.37 -12.84 21.66
N VAL A 276 10.73 -13.31 20.46
CA VAL A 276 10.26 -12.78 19.16
C VAL A 276 9.89 -13.92 18.23
N VAL A 277 8.74 -13.80 17.57
CA VAL A 277 8.32 -14.65 16.47
C VAL A 277 8.46 -13.83 15.18
N VAL A 278 9.12 -14.36 14.17
CA VAL A 278 9.24 -13.70 12.87
C VAL A 278 8.39 -14.46 11.85
N MET A 279 7.29 -13.85 11.41
CA MET A 279 6.56 -14.33 10.25
C MET A 279 7.21 -13.82 8.97
N GLU A 280 7.12 -14.60 7.92
CA GLU A 280 7.66 -14.25 6.60
C GLU A 280 6.70 -14.64 5.48
N GLN A 281 6.73 -13.86 4.40
CA GLN A 281 5.97 -14.13 3.19
C GLN A 281 6.70 -13.55 1.99
N GLU A 282 6.68 -14.25 0.86
CA GLU A 282 7.10 -13.67 -0.42
C GLU A 282 6.26 -12.43 -0.72
N GLY A 283 6.95 -11.30 -0.95
CA GLY A 283 6.29 -10.02 -1.18
C GLY A 283 5.79 -9.91 -2.61
N LEU A 284 4.58 -9.41 -2.77
CA LEU A 284 4.06 -9.01 -4.08
C LEU A 284 4.64 -7.64 -4.45
N ASN A 285 5.97 -7.55 -4.58
CA ASN A 285 6.67 -6.29 -4.73
C ASN A 285 7.81 -6.31 -5.74
N VAL A 286 8.22 -5.13 -6.21
CA VAL A 286 9.40 -4.91 -7.04
C VAL A 286 10.09 -3.61 -6.66
N GLY A 287 11.40 -3.65 -6.48
CA GLY A 287 12.26 -2.48 -6.35
C GLY A 287 12.96 -2.16 -7.68
N TYR A 288 13.05 -0.89 -8.03
CA TYR A 288 13.61 -0.46 -9.31
C TYR A 288 14.35 0.88 -9.22
N LEU A 289 15.20 1.13 -10.21
CA LEU A 289 15.72 2.46 -10.56
C LEU A 289 15.04 2.91 -11.86
N ALA A 290 14.14 3.90 -11.80
CA ALA A 290 13.45 4.41 -12.97
C ALA A 290 14.19 5.59 -13.58
N TYR A 291 14.56 5.48 -14.86
CA TYR A 291 15.12 6.58 -15.64
C TYR A 291 14.00 7.53 -16.10
N ASN A 292 14.29 8.83 -16.23
CA ASN A 292 13.36 9.73 -16.89
C ASN A 292 13.53 9.66 -18.40
N THR A 293 12.68 8.87 -19.08
CA THR A 293 12.79 8.63 -20.52
C THR A 293 12.45 9.84 -21.40
N GLN A 294 12.00 10.93 -20.82
CA GLN A 294 11.75 12.20 -21.53
C GLN A 294 12.97 13.12 -21.54
N MET A 295 14.04 12.75 -20.82
CA MET A 295 15.24 13.58 -20.65
C MET A 295 16.48 12.93 -21.25
N PRO A 296 17.25 13.63 -22.13
CA PRO A 296 18.53 13.11 -22.59
C PRO A 296 19.53 12.90 -21.42
N PRO A 297 20.38 11.85 -21.49
CA PRO A 297 20.46 10.85 -22.56
C PRO A 297 19.56 9.63 -22.32
N PHE A 298 18.65 9.69 -21.34
CA PHE A 298 17.79 8.56 -20.95
C PHE A 298 16.58 8.38 -21.88
N ASP A 299 16.36 9.24 -22.85
CA ASP A 299 15.45 9.08 -23.97
C ASP A 299 15.89 7.96 -24.93
N ASN A 300 17.19 7.62 -24.94
CA ASN A 300 17.75 6.52 -25.72
C ASN A 300 17.72 5.19 -24.94
N ALA A 301 17.00 4.19 -25.45
CA ALA A 301 16.90 2.87 -24.83
C ALA A 301 18.26 2.14 -24.73
N ASN A 302 19.18 2.32 -25.71
CA ASN A 302 20.50 1.70 -25.66
C ASN A 302 21.35 2.25 -24.50
N VAL A 303 21.21 3.54 -24.20
CA VAL A 303 21.88 4.14 -23.03
C VAL A 303 21.34 3.52 -21.73
N ARG A 304 20.01 3.36 -21.61
CA ARG A 304 19.42 2.74 -20.42
C ARG A 304 19.83 1.28 -20.25
N LYS A 305 19.84 0.51 -21.36
CA LYS A 305 20.35 -0.90 -21.36
C LYS A 305 21.82 -0.96 -20.95
N ALA A 306 22.65 -0.04 -21.43
CA ALA A 306 24.06 0.03 -21.06
C ALA A 306 24.23 0.33 -19.55
N LEU A 307 23.42 1.24 -19.03
CA LEU A 307 23.43 1.54 -17.58
C LEU A 307 22.95 0.32 -16.76
N ASN A 308 21.95 -0.43 -17.22
CA ASN A 308 21.51 -1.65 -16.54
C ASN A 308 22.62 -2.70 -16.46
N MET A 309 23.40 -2.90 -17.54
CA MET A 309 24.54 -3.80 -17.53
C MET A 309 25.66 -3.38 -16.58
N ALA A 310 25.71 -2.11 -16.20
CA ALA A 310 26.73 -1.59 -15.28
C ALA A 310 26.39 -1.86 -13.80
N ILE A 311 25.17 -2.28 -13.45
CA ILE A 311 24.71 -2.47 -12.06
C ILE A 311 24.96 -3.91 -11.62
N ASP A 312 25.77 -4.10 -10.57
CA ASP A 312 25.94 -5.40 -9.89
C ASP A 312 24.77 -5.65 -8.94
N LYS A 313 23.66 -6.19 -9.50
CA LYS A 313 22.47 -6.51 -8.71
C LYS A 313 22.75 -7.55 -7.62
N GLN A 314 23.66 -8.52 -7.86
CA GLN A 314 23.99 -9.53 -6.85
C GLN A 314 24.66 -8.88 -5.63
N ALA A 315 25.60 -7.96 -5.85
CA ALA A 315 26.21 -7.22 -4.74
C ALA A 315 25.17 -6.40 -3.96
N ILE A 316 24.16 -5.84 -4.64
CA ILE A 316 23.04 -5.14 -3.98
C ILE A 316 22.22 -6.13 -3.13
N ILE A 317 21.84 -7.29 -3.67
CA ILE A 317 21.10 -8.30 -2.91
C ILE A 317 21.89 -8.74 -1.66
N ASP A 318 23.18 -9.02 -1.82
CA ASP A 318 24.02 -9.49 -0.71
C ASP A 318 24.19 -8.43 0.40
N VAL A 319 24.36 -7.16 0.02
CA VAL A 319 24.68 -6.07 0.97
C VAL A 319 23.43 -5.39 1.54
N VAL A 320 22.41 -5.17 0.71
CA VAL A 320 21.23 -4.39 1.11
C VAL A 320 20.12 -5.30 1.62
N PHE A 321 19.87 -6.43 0.96
CA PHE A 321 18.79 -7.35 1.33
C PHE A 321 19.22 -8.47 2.26
N GLN A 322 20.50 -8.84 2.27
CA GLN A 322 21.10 -9.82 3.20
C GLN A 322 20.31 -11.14 3.30
N GLY A 323 19.88 -11.66 2.14
CA GLY A 323 19.10 -12.89 2.05
C GLY A 323 17.57 -12.71 2.09
N SER A 324 17.09 -11.48 2.23
CA SER A 324 15.65 -11.17 2.19
C SER A 324 15.13 -10.73 0.83
N GLY A 325 15.89 -10.94 -0.25
CA GLY A 325 15.51 -10.57 -1.60
C GLY A 325 16.14 -11.46 -2.66
N GLU A 326 15.56 -11.43 -3.85
CA GLU A 326 16.06 -12.06 -5.06
C GLU A 326 16.15 -11.03 -6.19
N ILE A 327 17.00 -11.28 -7.19
CA ILE A 327 17.18 -10.38 -8.33
C ILE A 327 15.90 -10.32 -9.16
N ALA A 328 15.41 -9.10 -9.38
CA ALA A 328 14.28 -8.85 -10.28
C ALA A 328 14.76 -8.73 -11.73
N LYS A 329 14.10 -9.47 -12.64
CA LYS A 329 14.29 -9.40 -14.09
C LYS A 329 13.08 -8.78 -14.82
N ASN A 330 11.92 -8.77 -14.18
CA ASN A 330 10.64 -8.29 -14.71
C ASN A 330 10.06 -7.19 -13.84
N PRO A 331 9.11 -6.39 -14.36
CA PRO A 331 8.37 -5.40 -13.58
C PRO A 331 7.32 -6.03 -12.64
N LEU A 332 7.04 -7.33 -12.78
CA LEU A 332 6.15 -8.13 -11.94
C LEU A 332 6.95 -9.06 -11.03
N PRO A 333 6.49 -9.35 -9.81
CA PRO A 333 7.09 -10.37 -8.96
C PRO A 333 6.76 -11.80 -9.45
N PRO A 334 7.60 -12.81 -9.15
CA PRO A 334 7.41 -14.20 -9.61
C PRO A 334 6.10 -14.83 -9.14
N THR A 335 5.51 -14.33 -8.06
CA THR A 335 4.22 -14.80 -7.52
C THR A 335 3.01 -14.33 -8.35
N MET A 336 3.22 -13.42 -9.32
CA MET A 336 2.14 -12.94 -10.18
C MET A 336 1.82 -13.96 -11.28
N TRP A 337 0.53 -14.27 -11.47
CA TRP A 337 0.04 -15.31 -12.39
C TRP A 337 0.40 -15.12 -13.87
N SER A 338 0.82 -13.93 -14.29
CA SER A 338 1.28 -13.62 -15.66
C SER A 338 2.78 -13.33 -15.74
N TYR A 339 3.56 -13.74 -14.73
CA TYR A 339 5.00 -13.54 -14.74
C TYR A 339 5.65 -14.27 -15.92
N ASN A 340 6.38 -13.55 -16.78
CA ASN A 340 7.09 -14.16 -17.91
C ASN A 340 8.46 -14.71 -17.45
N ASP A 341 8.49 -16.01 -17.15
CA ASP A 341 9.70 -16.67 -16.67
C ASP A 341 10.79 -16.85 -17.76
N ALA A 342 10.40 -16.74 -19.05
CA ALA A 342 11.33 -16.88 -20.18
C ALA A 342 12.26 -15.66 -20.35
N ILE A 343 11.95 -14.53 -19.74
CA ILE A 343 12.81 -13.33 -19.80
C ILE A 343 14.07 -13.59 -18.98
N GLU A 344 15.24 -13.32 -19.60
CA GLU A 344 16.53 -13.34 -18.92
C GLU A 344 16.91 -11.94 -18.42
N ASP A 345 17.59 -11.86 -17.27
CA ASP A 345 18.10 -10.60 -16.76
C ASP A 345 19.33 -10.11 -17.53
N ASP A 346 19.62 -8.80 -17.42
CA ASP A 346 20.84 -8.22 -17.95
C ASP A 346 22.04 -8.73 -17.14
N LYS A 347 23.06 -9.22 -17.83
CA LYS A 347 24.29 -9.63 -17.16
C LYS A 347 25.09 -8.42 -16.74
N TYR A 348 25.59 -8.44 -15.52
CA TYR A 348 26.58 -7.46 -15.07
C TYR A 348 27.84 -7.57 -15.92
N ASP A 349 28.15 -6.56 -16.72
CA ASP A 349 29.31 -6.47 -17.59
C ASP A 349 29.71 -4.99 -17.76
N PRO A 350 30.50 -4.43 -16.87
CA PRO A 350 30.90 -3.02 -16.93
C PRO A 350 31.73 -2.67 -18.17
N GLU A 351 32.49 -3.60 -18.72
CA GLU A 351 33.28 -3.34 -19.92
C GLU A 351 32.36 -3.22 -21.17
N ALA A 352 31.38 -4.13 -21.31
CA ALA A 352 30.39 -4.03 -22.35
C ALA A 352 29.49 -2.80 -22.18
N ALA A 353 29.11 -2.48 -20.94
CA ALA A 353 28.35 -1.28 -20.62
C ALA A 353 29.07 0.01 -21.05
N LYS A 354 30.35 0.14 -20.72
CA LYS A 354 31.18 1.27 -21.13
C LYS A 354 31.28 1.41 -22.63
N ALA A 355 31.58 0.31 -23.33
CA ALA A 355 31.65 0.29 -24.79
C ALA A 355 30.31 0.69 -25.45
N ALA A 356 29.19 0.26 -24.87
CA ALA A 356 27.85 0.62 -25.36
C ALA A 356 27.56 2.12 -25.14
N LEU A 357 27.91 2.71 -23.99
CA LEU A 357 27.77 4.14 -23.72
C LEU A 357 28.63 4.97 -24.71
N GLU A 358 29.87 4.57 -24.92
CA GLU A 358 30.76 5.22 -25.89
C GLU A 358 30.21 5.15 -27.33
N ALA A 359 29.61 4.03 -27.73
CA ALA A 359 28.99 3.86 -29.05
C ALA A 359 27.77 4.77 -29.26
N GLU A 360 27.04 5.09 -28.21
CA GLU A 360 25.92 6.05 -28.21
C GLU A 360 26.41 7.52 -28.02
N GLY A 361 27.72 7.73 -27.97
CA GLY A 361 28.32 9.06 -27.81
C GLY A 361 28.17 9.67 -26.41
N VAL A 362 27.91 8.85 -25.41
CA VAL A 362 27.77 9.28 -24.02
C VAL A 362 29.15 9.23 -23.36
N SER A 363 29.69 10.41 -23.04
CA SER A 363 30.90 10.60 -22.23
C SER A 363 30.63 11.68 -21.19
N ASP A 364 31.33 11.62 -20.06
CA ASP A 364 31.21 12.61 -18.99
C ASP A 364 29.76 12.79 -18.45
N LEU A 365 28.98 11.71 -18.39
CA LEU A 365 27.62 11.73 -17.85
C LEU A 365 27.65 11.91 -16.33
N THR A 366 26.93 12.92 -15.84
CA THR A 366 26.57 13.04 -14.42
C THR A 366 25.14 12.60 -14.23
N LEU A 367 24.94 11.53 -13.45
CA LEU A 367 23.63 10.96 -13.14
C LEU A 367 23.24 11.29 -11.70
N LYS A 368 22.10 11.93 -11.48
CA LYS A 368 21.51 12.01 -10.15
C LYS A 368 20.73 10.72 -9.85
N ILE A 369 21.05 10.10 -8.73
CA ILE A 369 20.25 9.00 -8.18
C ILE A 369 19.50 9.52 -6.95
N TRP A 370 18.19 9.46 -7.03
CA TRP A 370 17.32 9.83 -5.93
C TRP A 370 17.14 8.64 -5.01
N ALA A 371 17.60 8.75 -3.77
CA ALA A 371 17.49 7.71 -2.75
C ALA A 371 16.34 8.05 -1.79
N MET A 372 15.37 7.13 -1.65
CA MET A 372 14.24 7.30 -0.73
C MET A 372 14.74 7.41 0.72
N PRO A 373 14.12 8.28 1.55
CA PRO A 373 14.50 8.46 2.95
C PRO A 373 13.89 7.40 3.90
N VAL A 374 12.99 6.57 3.41
CA VAL A 374 12.23 5.58 4.19
C VAL A 374 12.57 4.16 3.76
N GLN A 375 12.45 3.22 4.69
CA GLN A 375 12.56 1.79 4.40
C GLN A 375 11.25 1.27 3.77
N ARG A 376 11.40 0.39 2.79
CA ARG A 376 10.30 -0.37 2.18
C ARG A 376 10.75 -1.83 1.96
N PRO A 377 9.84 -2.80 1.87
CA PRO A 377 10.22 -4.19 1.58
C PRO A 377 11.10 -4.29 0.33
N TYR A 378 10.70 -3.63 -0.73
CA TYR A 378 11.42 -3.61 -2.01
C TYR A 378 12.71 -2.78 -2.01
N ASN A 379 13.00 -2.03 -0.96
CA ASN A 379 14.26 -1.30 -0.76
C ASN A 379 14.49 -0.97 0.72
N PRO A 380 15.14 -1.86 1.47
CA PRO A 380 15.37 -1.66 2.91
C PRO A 380 16.43 -0.61 3.23
N ASN A 381 17.28 -0.21 2.26
CA ASN A 381 18.27 0.85 2.44
C ASN A 381 18.65 1.51 1.11
N ALA A 382 17.81 2.45 0.67
CA ALA A 382 18.01 3.13 -0.62
C ALA A 382 19.31 3.94 -0.71
N ARG A 383 19.78 4.51 0.40
CA ARG A 383 21.05 5.23 0.44
C ARG A 383 22.21 4.29 0.15
N ARG A 384 22.24 3.12 0.82
CA ARG A 384 23.29 2.12 0.60
C ARG A 384 23.23 1.53 -0.81
N MET A 385 22.03 1.29 -1.33
CA MET A 385 21.84 0.85 -2.71
C MET A 385 22.40 1.86 -3.71
N ALA A 386 22.09 3.13 -3.54
CA ALA A 386 22.62 4.21 -4.39
C ALA A 386 24.15 4.33 -4.31
N GLU A 387 24.76 4.11 -3.15
CA GLU A 387 26.22 4.10 -2.98
C GLU A 387 26.89 2.95 -3.74
N LEU A 388 26.29 1.76 -3.74
CA LEU A 388 26.78 0.63 -4.55
C LEU A 388 26.66 0.94 -6.06
N MET A 389 25.53 1.48 -6.49
CA MET A 389 25.35 1.92 -7.88
C MET A 389 26.32 3.04 -8.26
N GLN A 390 26.64 3.97 -7.37
CA GLN A 390 27.64 5.01 -7.60
C GLN A 390 29.02 4.41 -7.86
N GLU A 391 29.42 3.39 -7.09
CA GLU A 391 30.67 2.67 -7.31
C GLU A 391 30.67 1.97 -8.67
N ASP A 392 29.57 1.27 -9.02
CA ASP A 392 29.45 0.56 -10.28
C ASP A 392 29.47 1.52 -11.49
N PHE A 393 28.71 2.59 -11.45
CA PHE A 393 28.67 3.59 -12.52
C PHE A 393 30.02 4.29 -12.72
N SER A 394 30.81 4.48 -11.66
CA SER A 394 32.15 5.04 -11.77
C SER A 394 33.09 4.19 -12.65
N LYS A 395 32.90 2.87 -12.67
CA LYS A 395 33.70 1.92 -13.49
C LYS A 395 33.48 2.13 -14.99
N VAL A 396 32.29 2.66 -15.36
CA VAL A 396 31.92 2.94 -16.77
C VAL A 396 32.02 4.41 -17.14
N GLY A 397 32.60 5.25 -16.26
CA GLY A 397 32.83 6.67 -16.53
C GLY A 397 31.61 7.56 -16.32
N VAL A 398 30.65 7.11 -15.51
CA VAL A 398 29.48 7.91 -15.11
C VAL A 398 29.65 8.39 -13.67
N ASP A 399 29.61 9.70 -13.48
CA ASP A 399 29.61 10.31 -12.16
C ASP A 399 28.22 10.31 -11.56
N VAL A 400 28.06 9.92 -10.28
CA VAL A 400 26.77 9.88 -9.61
C VAL A 400 26.69 10.87 -8.46
N GLU A 401 25.64 11.68 -8.46
CA GLU A 401 25.21 12.50 -7.34
C GLU A 401 24.02 11.86 -6.64
N ILE A 402 24.14 11.53 -5.35
CA ILE A 402 23.04 10.93 -4.58
C ILE A 402 22.27 12.06 -3.88
N VAL A 403 20.96 12.16 -4.18
CA VAL A 403 20.06 13.14 -3.58
C VAL A 403 18.93 12.45 -2.81
N SER A 404 18.38 13.12 -1.80
CA SER A 404 17.25 12.65 -1.02
C SER A 404 16.42 13.84 -0.55
N TYR A 405 15.12 13.63 -0.34
CA TYR A 405 14.17 14.63 0.10
C TYR A 405 13.31 14.02 1.21
N GLU A 406 12.56 14.84 1.95
CA GLU A 406 11.52 14.33 2.84
C GLU A 406 10.53 13.47 2.04
N TRP A 407 9.90 12.45 2.67
CA TRP A 407 9.17 11.42 1.94
C TRP A 407 8.02 11.95 1.08
N GLY A 408 7.18 12.81 1.60
CA GLY A 408 6.10 13.43 0.83
C GLY A 408 6.62 14.28 -0.33
N GLU A 409 7.65 15.09 -0.07
CA GLU A 409 8.34 15.89 -1.11
C GLU A 409 9.00 14.99 -2.16
N TYR A 410 9.59 13.87 -1.73
CA TYR A 410 10.21 12.88 -2.63
C TYR A 410 9.18 12.31 -3.60
N LEU A 411 8.02 11.90 -3.10
CA LEU A 411 6.94 11.36 -3.92
C LEU A 411 6.45 12.39 -4.93
N GLU A 412 6.12 13.60 -4.49
CA GLU A 412 5.61 14.66 -5.38
C GLU A 412 6.62 15.07 -6.45
N ARG A 413 7.85 15.33 -6.06
CA ARG A 413 8.89 15.75 -7.02
C ARG A 413 9.28 14.65 -7.99
N SER A 414 9.19 13.37 -7.59
CA SER A 414 9.52 12.23 -8.45
C SER A 414 8.56 12.07 -9.64
N LYS A 415 7.34 12.64 -9.57
CA LYS A 415 6.34 12.63 -10.65
C LYS A 415 6.63 13.64 -11.74
N ALA A 416 7.43 14.67 -11.46
CA ALA A 416 7.64 15.78 -12.38
C ALA A 416 8.24 15.31 -13.71
N LYS A 417 7.68 15.78 -14.83
CA LYS A 417 8.10 15.43 -16.18
C LYS A 417 9.55 15.83 -16.47
N ASP A 418 9.99 16.94 -15.88
CA ASP A 418 11.34 17.48 -16.00
C ASP A 418 12.28 17.01 -14.86
N ARG A 419 11.88 15.99 -14.08
CA ARG A 419 12.71 15.39 -13.03
C ARG A 419 14.06 14.96 -13.60
N ASP A 420 15.14 15.46 -13.02
CA ASP A 420 16.49 15.08 -13.39
C ASP A 420 16.86 13.69 -12.85
N GLY A 421 17.75 13.00 -13.59
CA GLY A 421 18.34 11.72 -13.18
C GLY A 421 17.37 10.53 -13.12
N ALA A 422 17.68 9.59 -12.21
CA ALA A 422 16.92 8.37 -11.99
C ALA A 422 16.47 8.25 -10.54
N VAL A 423 15.30 7.64 -10.31
CA VAL A 423 14.69 7.52 -8.99
C VAL A 423 14.65 6.08 -8.52
N LEU A 424 15.19 5.82 -7.32
CA LEU A 424 14.98 4.57 -6.61
C LEU A 424 13.60 4.58 -5.98
N LEU A 425 12.77 3.64 -6.39
CA LEU A 425 11.42 3.45 -5.85
C LEU A 425 11.06 1.96 -6.00
N GLY A 426 9.83 1.64 -5.81
CA GLY A 426 9.29 0.32 -5.99
C GLY A 426 7.78 0.33 -5.82
N TRP A 427 7.19 -0.83 -5.87
CA TRP A 427 5.78 -1.04 -5.73
C TRP A 427 5.49 -2.31 -4.95
N THR A 428 4.49 -2.28 -4.12
CA THR A 428 3.80 -3.46 -3.59
C THR A 428 2.43 -3.49 -4.24
N GLY A 429 2.04 -4.64 -4.79
CA GLY A 429 0.77 -4.74 -5.50
C GLY A 429 -0.44 -4.55 -4.57
N ASP A 430 -1.46 -3.84 -5.04
CA ASP A 430 -2.61 -3.43 -4.25
C ASP A 430 -3.85 -4.30 -4.46
N ASN A 431 -3.91 -5.05 -5.58
CA ASN A 431 -5.12 -5.81 -5.94
C ASN A 431 -4.84 -7.23 -6.47
N GLY A 432 -3.56 -7.66 -6.53
CA GLY A 432 -3.18 -8.98 -7.02
C GLY A 432 -3.37 -9.18 -8.54
N ASP A 433 -3.66 -8.13 -9.30
CA ASP A 433 -3.76 -8.16 -10.75
C ASP A 433 -2.51 -7.54 -11.39
N PRO A 434 -1.98 -8.12 -12.49
CA PRO A 434 -0.84 -7.54 -13.24
C PRO A 434 -1.05 -6.11 -13.69
N ASP A 435 -2.30 -5.73 -13.92
CA ASP A 435 -2.69 -4.36 -14.29
C ASP A 435 -2.19 -3.31 -13.30
N ASN A 436 -2.21 -3.62 -12.01
CA ASN A 436 -1.74 -2.73 -10.94
C ASN A 436 -0.25 -2.38 -11.05
N PHE A 437 0.55 -3.23 -11.67
CA PHE A 437 1.95 -2.96 -12.00
C PHE A 437 2.10 -2.36 -13.40
N LEU A 438 1.53 -3.00 -14.41
CA LEU A 438 1.81 -2.68 -15.80
C LEU A 438 1.10 -1.41 -16.26
N ALA A 439 -0.19 -1.25 -15.97
CA ALA A 439 -0.92 -0.03 -16.35
C ALA A 439 -0.53 1.16 -15.48
N VAL A 440 -0.53 0.97 -14.15
CA VAL A 440 -0.30 2.05 -13.19
C VAL A 440 1.11 2.64 -13.28
N LEU A 441 2.12 1.77 -13.40
CA LEU A 441 3.52 2.18 -13.31
C LEU A 441 4.20 2.40 -14.66
N LEU A 442 3.66 1.85 -15.74
CA LEU A 442 4.30 1.81 -17.05
C LEU A 442 3.36 2.21 -18.19
N GLY A 443 2.04 2.25 -17.97
CA GLY A 443 1.06 2.70 -18.95
C GLY A 443 1.20 4.19 -19.26
N CYS A 444 0.71 4.61 -20.43
CA CYS A 444 0.78 5.99 -20.89
C CYS A 444 -0.02 6.95 -20.01
N ASP A 445 -1.15 6.53 -19.45
CA ASP A 445 -1.97 7.31 -18.53
C ASP A 445 -1.31 7.53 -17.16
N GLY A 446 -0.28 6.76 -16.84
CA GLY A 446 0.53 6.89 -15.63
C GLY A 446 1.58 8.00 -15.68
N VAL A 447 1.86 8.56 -16.85
CA VAL A 447 2.85 9.65 -17.04
C VAL A 447 2.44 10.88 -16.22
N GLU A 448 3.43 11.51 -15.56
CA GLU A 448 3.22 12.59 -14.57
C GLU A 448 2.40 12.18 -13.32
N LYS A 449 2.21 10.85 -13.13
CA LYS A 449 1.57 10.23 -11.97
C LYS A 449 2.49 9.14 -11.41
N SER A 450 2.03 7.90 -11.35
CA SER A 450 2.79 6.76 -10.80
C SER A 450 3.87 6.20 -11.73
N ASN A 451 3.85 6.52 -13.03
CA ASN A 451 4.88 6.15 -13.99
C ASN A 451 6.12 7.03 -13.85
N ARG A 452 7.00 6.68 -12.91
CA ARG A 452 8.23 7.46 -12.60
C ARG A 452 9.26 7.44 -13.71
N ALA A 453 9.16 6.53 -14.69
CA ALA A 453 10.00 6.54 -15.88
C ALA A 453 9.54 7.59 -16.91
N GLN A 454 8.35 8.18 -16.77
CA GLN A 454 7.74 9.06 -17.76
C GLN A 454 7.68 8.39 -19.15
N TRP A 455 7.62 7.06 -19.17
CA TRP A 455 7.69 6.23 -20.37
C TRP A 455 6.28 5.94 -20.90
N CYS A 456 6.11 6.12 -22.21
CA CYS A 456 4.89 5.76 -22.90
C CYS A 456 5.25 5.02 -24.17
N ASN A 457 4.86 3.75 -24.28
CA ASN A 457 5.01 2.93 -25.48
C ASN A 457 3.62 2.44 -25.90
N GLU A 458 3.18 2.85 -27.08
CA GLU A 458 1.81 2.58 -27.55
C GLU A 458 1.53 1.08 -27.74
N GLU A 459 2.53 0.27 -28.14
CA GLU A 459 2.36 -1.18 -28.30
C GLU A 459 2.20 -1.86 -26.92
N PHE A 460 3.03 -1.47 -25.95
CA PHE A 460 2.91 -1.94 -24.56
C PHE A 460 1.55 -1.58 -23.98
N ASP A 461 1.17 -0.31 -24.08
CA ASP A 461 -0.08 0.20 -23.54
C ASP A 461 -1.31 -0.49 -24.15
N ALA A 462 -1.31 -0.68 -25.48
CA ALA A 462 -2.37 -1.39 -26.19
C ALA A 462 -2.57 -2.83 -25.67
N LEU A 463 -1.48 -3.57 -25.43
CA LEU A 463 -1.55 -4.94 -24.89
C LEU A 463 -2.14 -4.95 -23.47
N VAL A 464 -1.72 -4.01 -22.63
CA VAL A 464 -2.23 -3.88 -21.27
C VAL A 464 -3.72 -3.51 -21.26
N GLN A 465 -4.14 -2.55 -22.10
CA GLN A 465 -5.55 -2.16 -22.22
C GLN A 465 -6.42 -3.28 -22.81
N GLU A 466 -5.90 -4.05 -23.80
CA GLU A 466 -6.60 -5.22 -24.34
C GLU A 466 -6.79 -6.30 -23.27
N ALA A 467 -5.77 -6.58 -22.45
CA ALA A 467 -5.88 -7.55 -21.38
C ALA A 467 -6.96 -7.20 -20.35
N LYS A 468 -7.19 -5.91 -20.05
CA LYS A 468 -8.18 -5.45 -19.08
C LYS A 468 -9.63 -5.81 -19.44
N VAL A 469 -9.93 -5.97 -20.72
CA VAL A 469 -11.31 -6.24 -21.20
C VAL A 469 -11.59 -7.74 -21.39
N LEU A 470 -10.59 -8.61 -21.30
CA LEU A 470 -10.75 -10.05 -21.44
C LEU A 470 -11.19 -10.70 -20.10
N PRO A 471 -12.09 -11.70 -20.14
CA PRO A 471 -12.75 -12.19 -18.94
C PRO A 471 -11.93 -13.15 -18.07
N THR A 472 -10.91 -13.84 -18.65
CA THR A 472 -10.17 -14.90 -17.93
C THR A 472 -8.67 -14.61 -17.84
N GLN A 473 -8.02 -15.14 -16.82
CA GLN A 473 -6.57 -15.03 -16.65
C GLN A 473 -5.82 -15.72 -17.81
N GLU A 474 -6.33 -16.85 -18.33
CA GLU A 474 -5.75 -17.58 -19.45
C GLU A 474 -5.73 -16.76 -20.74
N GLU A 475 -6.75 -15.93 -21.00
CA GLU A 475 -6.80 -15.05 -22.15
C GLU A 475 -5.93 -13.81 -21.97
N ARG A 476 -5.77 -13.33 -20.74
CA ARG A 476 -5.02 -12.13 -20.37
C ARG A 476 -3.52 -12.37 -20.27
N ALA A 477 -3.08 -13.52 -19.75
CA ALA A 477 -1.68 -13.81 -19.46
C ALA A 477 -0.75 -13.62 -20.66
N PRO A 478 -1.04 -14.12 -21.88
CA PRO A 478 -0.17 -13.94 -23.04
C PRO A 478 0.07 -12.46 -23.41
N LEU A 479 -0.92 -11.59 -23.19
CA LEU A 479 -0.78 -10.15 -23.47
C LEU A 479 0.15 -9.49 -22.46
N TYR A 480 0.02 -9.81 -21.18
CA TYR A 480 0.91 -9.30 -20.15
C TYR A 480 2.33 -9.86 -20.28
N GLU A 481 2.50 -11.13 -20.67
CA GLU A 481 3.81 -11.71 -20.96
C GLU A 481 4.50 -10.97 -22.12
N LYS A 482 3.75 -10.66 -23.18
CA LYS A 482 4.26 -9.88 -24.32
C LYS A 482 4.60 -8.44 -23.93
N ALA A 483 3.80 -7.80 -23.08
CA ALA A 483 4.11 -6.47 -22.54
C ALA A 483 5.44 -6.47 -21.74
N GLN A 484 5.72 -7.53 -20.95
CA GLN A 484 6.99 -7.67 -20.25
C GLN A 484 8.20 -7.82 -21.18
N GLU A 485 8.05 -8.47 -22.36
CA GLU A 485 9.10 -8.51 -23.38
C GLU A 485 9.42 -7.10 -23.93
N ILE A 486 8.38 -6.29 -24.21
CA ILE A 486 8.55 -4.91 -24.67
C ILE A 486 9.23 -4.07 -23.58
N PHE A 487 8.78 -4.21 -22.34
CA PHE A 487 9.42 -3.55 -21.19
C PHE A 487 10.93 -3.87 -21.12
N LYS A 488 11.29 -5.15 -21.24
CA LYS A 488 12.68 -5.59 -21.22
C LYS A 488 13.49 -5.02 -22.37
N ASP A 489 12.90 -5.00 -23.59
CA ASP A 489 13.56 -4.41 -24.75
C ASP A 489 13.74 -2.89 -24.63
N GLN A 490 12.79 -2.19 -24.05
CA GLN A 490 12.83 -0.74 -23.91
C GLN A 490 13.55 -0.23 -22.66
N ALA A 491 13.71 -1.08 -21.63
CA ALA A 491 14.43 -0.83 -20.38
C ALA A 491 14.12 0.54 -19.73
N PRO A 492 12.85 0.92 -19.47
CA PRO A 492 12.55 2.16 -18.77
C PRO A 492 13.04 2.17 -17.34
N TRP A 493 13.26 0.99 -16.77
CA TRP A 493 13.84 0.77 -15.44
C TRP A 493 15.08 -0.13 -15.51
N ALA A 494 15.95 -0.01 -14.50
CA ALA A 494 16.68 -1.16 -13.98
C ALA A 494 15.81 -1.79 -12.88
N THR A 495 15.25 -2.97 -13.11
CA THR A 495 14.63 -3.78 -12.06
C THR A 495 15.72 -4.27 -11.12
N ILE A 496 15.52 -4.22 -9.80
CA ILE A 496 16.58 -4.53 -8.84
C ILE A 496 16.25 -5.79 -8.06
N ALA A 497 15.14 -5.81 -7.32
CA ALA A 497 14.82 -6.89 -6.41
C ALA A 497 13.32 -7.12 -6.26
N HIS A 498 12.98 -8.38 -5.99
CA HIS A 498 11.78 -8.79 -5.27
C HIS A 498 12.18 -9.20 -3.87
N SER A 499 11.37 -8.96 -2.86
CA SER A 499 11.78 -9.22 -1.48
C SER A 499 10.75 -9.99 -0.68
N VAL A 500 11.25 -10.68 0.33
CA VAL A 500 10.43 -11.31 1.38
C VAL A 500 10.04 -10.23 2.39
N VAL A 501 8.79 -10.25 2.81
CA VAL A 501 8.27 -9.38 3.88
C VAL A 501 8.40 -10.13 5.20
N TYR A 502 9.05 -9.49 6.17
CA TYR A 502 9.20 -10.00 7.53
C TYR A 502 8.35 -9.19 8.50
N MET A 503 7.68 -9.90 9.40
CA MET A 503 6.88 -9.29 10.45
C MET A 503 7.27 -9.86 11.82
N PRO A 504 8.20 -9.21 12.52
CA PRO A 504 8.56 -9.59 13.89
C PRO A 504 7.46 -9.17 14.86
N MET A 505 7.15 -10.07 15.79
CA MET A 505 6.14 -9.85 16.81
C MET A 505 6.46 -10.59 18.11
N ARG A 506 5.80 -10.20 19.17
CA ARG A 506 5.86 -10.89 20.45
C ARG A 506 5.15 -12.25 20.37
N PRO A 507 5.58 -13.27 21.15
CA PRO A 507 4.95 -14.60 21.15
C PRO A 507 3.48 -14.61 21.60
N GLU A 508 3.06 -13.62 22.40
CA GLU A 508 1.66 -13.48 22.83
C GLU A 508 0.70 -12.98 21.73
N VAL A 509 1.22 -12.53 20.57
CA VAL A 509 0.37 -12.10 19.43
C VAL A 509 -0.24 -13.32 18.75
N GLU A 510 -1.57 -13.36 18.68
CA GLU A 510 -2.33 -14.44 18.09
C GLU A 510 -3.06 -13.97 16.81
N ASN A 511 -3.18 -14.88 15.84
CA ASN A 511 -3.94 -14.69 14.60
C ASN A 511 -3.46 -13.53 13.70
N TYR A 512 -2.24 -13.05 13.88
CA TYR A 512 -1.66 -12.14 12.88
C TYR A 512 -1.36 -12.91 11.59
N VAL A 513 -1.67 -12.32 10.45
CA VAL A 513 -1.40 -12.89 9.12
C VAL A 513 -0.66 -11.83 8.30
N VAL A 514 0.49 -12.19 7.74
CA VAL A 514 1.18 -11.32 6.78
C VAL A 514 0.37 -11.26 5.50
N HIS A 515 0.05 -10.07 5.05
CA HIS A 515 -0.76 -9.87 3.85
C HIS A 515 0.15 -9.70 2.62
N PRO A 516 -0.08 -10.41 1.50
CA PRO A 516 0.77 -10.30 0.30
C PRO A 516 0.72 -8.89 -0.32
N LEU A 517 -0.37 -8.15 -0.14
CA LEU A 517 -0.52 -6.76 -0.57
C LEU A 517 0.09 -5.75 0.42
N GLY A 518 0.86 -6.21 1.42
CA GLY A 518 1.61 -5.35 2.34
C GLY A 518 0.81 -4.65 3.44
N GLY A 519 -0.51 -4.79 3.47
CA GLY A 519 -1.37 -4.15 4.48
C GLY A 519 -1.27 -4.83 5.86
N HIS A 520 -1.36 -4.03 6.92
CA HIS A 520 -1.35 -4.50 8.31
C HIS A 520 -2.76 -4.49 8.90
N ILE A 521 -3.38 -5.69 8.97
CA ILE A 521 -4.78 -5.88 9.37
C ILE A 521 -4.83 -6.45 10.79
N PHE A 522 -5.43 -5.73 11.73
CA PHE A 522 -5.42 -6.06 13.15
C PHE A 522 -6.78 -6.48 13.74
N ASN A 523 -7.87 -6.49 12.96
CA ASN A 523 -9.22 -6.74 13.48
C ASN A 523 -9.39 -8.10 14.17
N GLN A 524 -8.69 -9.15 13.73
CA GLN A 524 -8.75 -10.48 14.32
C GLN A 524 -7.49 -10.86 15.11
N VAL A 525 -6.56 -9.91 15.27
CA VAL A 525 -5.35 -10.10 16.07
C VAL A 525 -5.70 -10.00 17.55
N GLY A 526 -5.30 -11.01 18.31
CA GLY A 526 -5.47 -11.08 19.75
C GLY A 526 -4.14 -11.11 20.49
N LEU A 527 -4.24 -11.11 21.81
CA LEU A 527 -3.10 -11.31 22.71
C LEU A 527 -3.44 -12.44 23.69
N SER A 528 -2.61 -13.50 23.73
CA SER A 528 -2.69 -14.52 24.78
C SER A 528 -2.27 -13.95 26.14
N GLN A 529 -2.81 -14.54 27.24
CA GLN A 529 -2.53 -14.13 28.61
C GLN A 529 -1.23 -14.74 29.11
#